data_92ff0e64fcffb9d9779673a921d18831
#
_entry.id   92ff0e64fcffb9d9779673a921d18831
#
_cell.length_a   1.000
_cell.length_b   1.000
_cell.length_c   1.000
_cell.angle_alpha   90.00
_cell.angle_beta   90.00
_cell.angle_gamma   90.00
#
_symmetry.space_group_name_H-M   'P 1'
#
loop_
_entity.id
_entity.type
_entity.pdbx_description
1 polymer ?
#
loop_
_entity_poly.entity_id
_entity_poly.type
_entity_poly.pdbx_seq_one_letter_code
_entity_poly.pdbx_strand_id
1 'polypeptide(L)'
;QVGSSYNFELNSYNPSCPCDISNQMADPAPESAPVAAEPKKLTKKRSPNRLIVEEALNDDNSVISLSQAKMEELNLFRGDNVLIKGKKRKDTVCIVLADDNLDDQKVRLNKVVRKNLRVRLGDIVSVHACGDVPYGKRIHVLPLDDTIEGITGNLFETYLKPYFLEAYRPCRAGDLFLVRGGFRPVEFKVVGVDPGEFVICAPDTVIHCEGEPVKREDEEKLDDVGYDDIGGCKKAMGQIREMIEL
;
A
#
# COMPACT_ATOMS: atom_id res chain seq x y z
N GLN A 1 -56.76 4.05 -25.07
CA GLN A 1 -57.66 5.19 -24.79
C GLN A 1 -56.89 6.19 -23.95
N VAL A 2 -56.82 7.41 -24.53
CA VAL A 2 -56.69 8.77 -23.98
C VAL A 2 -55.30 9.05 -23.36
N GLY A 3 -54.40 9.85 -23.88
CA GLY A 3 -54.45 10.99 -24.79
C GLY A 3 -54.42 12.30 -24.00
N SER A 4 -53.30 13.03 -24.13
CA SER A 4 -53.25 14.50 -24.11
C SER A 4 -51.79 14.94 -23.86
N SER A 5 -51.00 15.37 -24.75
CA SER A 5 -50.79 16.58 -25.57
C SER A 5 -51.15 17.90 -24.89
N TYR A 6 -50.18 18.80 -24.80
CA TYR A 6 -50.25 20.27 -25.03
C TYR A 6 -48.84 20.83 -24.87
N ASN A 7 -48.14 21.29 -25.96
CA ASN A 7 -48.12 22.61 -26.60
C ASN A 7 -47.34 23.64 -25.77
N PHE A 8 -46.17 24.03 -26.25
CA PHE A 8 -45.80 25.14 -27.15
C PHE A 8 -46.37 26.50 -26.75
N GLU A 9 -45.55 27.43 -26.36
CA GLU A 9 -45.65 28.82 -26.75
C GLU A 9 -44.32 29.57 -26.76
N LEU A 10 -44.02 30.08 -27.95
CA LEU A 10 -43.03 31.12 -28.25
C LEU A 10 -43.67 32.48 -28.02
N ASN A 11 -42.97 33.45 -27.49
CA ASN A 11 -43.17 34.87 -27.81
C ASN A 11 -41.88 35.64 -27.55
N SER A 12 -41.21 36.06 -28.54
CA SER A 12 -41.27 37.24 -29.42
C SER A 12 -40.69 38.52 -28.80
N TYR A 13 -39.53 38.89 -29.34
CA TYR A 13 -39.02 40.18 -29.80
C TYR A 13 -39.67 41.46 -29.30
N ASN A 14 -38.88 42.44 -28.82
CA ASN A 14 -38.80 43.75 -29.48
C ASN A 14 -37.63 44.62 -29.00
N PRO A 15 -37.01 45.42 -29.90
CA PRO A 15 -35.88 46.31 -29.59
C PRO A 15 -36.30 47.77 -29.60
N SER A 16 -35.61 48.61 -28.83
CA SER A 16 -35.47 50.03 -29.18
C SER A 16 -34.38 50.72 -28.33
N CYS A 17 -33.38 51.25 -29.02
CA CYS A 17 -32.57 52.40 -28.59
C CYS A 17 -33.42 53.67 -28.57
N PRO A 18 -33.05 54.78 -27.90
CA PRO A 18 -31.96 55.61 -28.38
C PRO A 18 -31.07 56.29 -27.32
N CYS A 19 -29.95 56.78 -27.83
CA CYS A 19 -28.95 57.68 -27.31
C CYS A 19 -29.43 58.84 -26.48
N ASP A 20 -28.65 59.21 -25.42
CA ASP A 20 -28.34 60.63 -25.16
C ASP A 20 -27.01 60.81 -24.43
N ILE A 21 -26.28 61.81 -24.89
CA ILE A 21 -24.96 62.23 -24.56
C ILE A 21 -25.07 63.22 -23.38
N SER A 22 -24.31 63.01 -22.30
CA SER A 22 -23.85 64.16 -21.50
C SER A 22 -22.56 63.83 -20.78
N ASN A 23 -21.58 64.60 -21.22
CA ASN A 23 -20.24 64.83 -20.70
C ASN A 23 -20.26 65.24 -19.21
N GLN A 24 -19.54 64.52 -18.33
CA GLN A 24 -19.00 65.12 -17.14
C GLN A 24 -17.64 64.51 -16.82
N MET A 25 -16.62 65.37 -16.85
CA MET A 25 -15.27 65.14 -16.34
C MET A 25 -15.35 64.81 -14.83
N ALA A 26 -14.66 63.80 -14.40
CA ALA A 26 -14.28 63.57 -13.02
C ALA A 26 -12.88 62.95 -12.98
N ASP A 27 -12.08 63.43 -12.04
CA ASP A 27 -10.66 63.27 -11.83
C ASP A 27 -10.17 61.81 -11.71
N PRO A 28 -8.87 61.57 -11.98
CA PRO A 28 -8.28 60.21 -11.86
C PRO A 28 -8.01 59.86 -10.38
N ALA A 29 -8.60 58.75 -9.94
CA ALA A 29 -8.27 58.12 -8.67
C ALA A 29 -6.93 57.41 -8.72
N PRO A 30 -6.20 57.28 -7.61
CA PRO A 30 -4.81 56.85 -7.61
C PRO A 30 -4.67 55.33 -7.97
N GLU A 31 -3.72 55.11 -8.82
CA GLU A 31 -3.19 53.84 -9.28
C GLU A 31 -2.86 52.89 -8.11
N SER A 32 -3.65 51.83 -7.92
CA SER A 32 -3.35 50.78 -6.98
C SER A 32 -2.17 49.96 -7.49
N ALA A 33 -1.10 49.92 -6.70
CA ALA A 33 0.10 49.13 -6.93
C ALA A 33 -0.21 47.64 -7.21
N PRO A 34 0.56 46.97 -8.09
CA PRO A 34 0.35 45.55 -8.36
C PRO A 34 0.64 44.73 -7.11
N VAL A 35 -0.39 44.05 -6.63
CA VAL A 35 -0.27 43.01 -5.60
C VAL A 35 0.73 41.96 -6.10
N ALA A 36 1.85 41.87 -5.39
CA ALA A 36 2.90 40.89 -5.67
C ALA A 36 2.25 39.49 -5.66
N ALA A 37 2.26 38.84 -6.82
CA ALA A 37 1.86 37.45 -6.98
C ALA A 37 2.77 36.58 -6.10
N GLU A 38 2.20 35.94 -5.09
CA GLU A 38 2.89 34.93 -4.30
C GLU A 38 3.51 33.87 -5.22
N PRO A 39 4.75 33.43 -4.97
CA PRO A 39 5.39 32.42 -5.80
C PRO A 39 4.58 31.11 -5.61
N LYS A 40 3.87 30.71 -6.65
CA LYS A 40 3.25 29.37 -6.73
C LYS A 40 4.34 28.35 -6.50
N LYS A 41 4.39 27.75 -5.30
CA LYS A 41 5.24 26.61 -5.02
C LYS A 41 4.96 25.57 -6.10
N LEU A 42 5.95 25.31 -6.95
CA LEU A 42 5.91 24.19 -7.91
C LEU A 42 5.83 22.90 -7.10
N THR A 43 4.64 22.45 -6.82
CA THR A 43 4.43 21.10 -6.29
C THR A 43 4.80 20.15 -7.42
N LYS A 44 5.96 19.50 -7.30
CA LYS A 44 6.35 18.40 -8.18
C LYS A 44 5.16 17.46 -8.25
N LYS A 45 4.55 17.30 -9.43
CA LYS A 45 3.46 16.34 -9.64
C LYS A 45 3.97 14.98 -9.21
N ARG A 46 3.45 14.46 -8.11
CA ARG A 46 3.75 13.10 -7.67
C ARG A 46 3.19 12.15 -8.71
N SER A 47 3.95 11.12 -9.07
CA SER A 47 3.44 10.09 -9.97
C SER A 47 2.22 9.43 -9.32
N PRO A 48 1.14 9.13 -10.08
CA PRO A 48 -0.11 8.61 -9.54
C PRO A 48 0.07 7.28 -8.77
N ASN A 49 1.09 6.51 -9.14
CA ASN A 49 1.38 5.20 -8.55
C ASN A 49 2.05 5.27 -7.15
N ARG A 50 2.43 6.47 -6.67
CA ARG A 50 3.16 6.60 -5.40
C ARG A 50 2.20 6.98 -4.28
N LEU A 51 2.05 6.06 -3.33
CA LEU A 51 1.11 6.15 -2.22
C LEU A 51 1.82 6.10 -0.87
N ILE A 52 1.22 6.75 0.12
CA ILE A 52 1.72 6.77 1.50
C ILE A 52 1.13 5.57 2.24
N VAL A 53 1.98 4.86 2.97
CA VAL A 53 1.59 3.67 3.74
C VAL A 53 0.84 4.05 5.00
N GLU A 54 -0.36 3.53 5.17
CA GLU A 54 -1.19 3.57 6.37
C GLU A 54 -1.41 2.15 6.92
N GLU A 55 -1.85 2.03 8.14
CA GLU A 55 -2.11 0.74 8.77
C GLU A 55 -3.40 0.11 8.23
N ALA A 56 -3.36 -1.19 7.93
CA ALA A 56 -4.55 -1.92 7.49
C ALA A 56 -5.51 -2.16 8.66
N LEU A 57 -6.79 -2.11 8.37
CA LEU A 57 -7.84 -2.50 9.32
C LEU A 57 -8.01 -4.02 9.38
N ASN A 58 -7.70 -4.70 8.28
CA ASN A 58 -7.81 -6.14 8.15
C ASN A 58 -6.46 -6.82 8.39
N ASP A 59 -6.49 -7.97 9.05
CA ASP A 59 -5.30 -8.78 9.34
C ASP A 59 -4.92 -9.75 8.19
N ASP A 60 -5.47 -9.57 7.00
CA ASP A 60 -5.12 -10.43 5.86
C ASP A 60 -3.77 -10.01 5.24
N ASN A 61 -2.87 -10.99 5.11
CA ASN A 61 -1.51 -10.76 4.60
C ASN A 61 -1.45 -10.59 3.08
N SER A 62 -2.51 -10.99 2.37
CA SER A 62 -2.55 -11.02 0.90
C SER A 62 -3.29 -9.84 0.30
N VAL A 63 -3.84 -8.96 1.12
CA VAL A 63 -4.77 -7.91 0.70
C VAL A 63 -4.21 -6.53 1.03
N ILE A 64 -4.44 -5.59 0.11
CA ILE A 64 -4.24 -4.15 0.34
C ILE A 64 -5.54 -3.41 0.09
N SER A 65 -5.70 -2.26 0.74
CA SER A 65 -6.85 -1.40 0.51
C SER A 65 -6.44 -0.09 -0.16
N LEU A 66 -7.18 0.30 -1.19
CA LEU A 66 -7.07 1.55 -1.92
C LEU A 66 -8.42 2.27 -1.93
N SER A 67 -8.42 3.60 -2.10
CA SER A 67 -9.67 4.33 -2.36
C SER A 67 -10.22 3.98 -3.74
N GLN A 68 -11.55 4.05 -3.89
CA GLN A 68 -12.22 3.77 -5.16
C GLN A 68 -11.71 4.71 -6.28
N ALA A 69 -11.56 6.00 -5.99
CA ALA A 69 -11.05 6.98 -6.95
C ALA A 69 -9.62 6.66 -7.42
N LYS A 70 -8.76 6.18 -6.50
CA LYS A 70 -7.40 5.80 -6.85
C LYS A 70 -7.35 4.51 -7.68
N MET A 71 -8.22 3.57 -7.42
CA MET A 71 -8.33 2.36 -8.24
C MET A 71 -8.73 2.68 -9.68
N GLU A 72 -9.68 3.60 -9.87
CA GLU A 72 -10.08 4.08 -11.19
C GLU A 72 -8.94 4.81 -11.92
N GLU A 73 -8.19 5.68 -11.21
CA GLU A 73 -7.01 6.37 -11.76
C GLU A 73 -5.92 5.40 -12.24
N LEU A 74 -5.73 4.30 -11.52
CA LEU A 74 -4.74 3.26 -11.85
C LEU A 74 -5.28 2.16 -12.77
N ASN A 75 -6.56 2.24 -13.19
CA ASN A 75 -7.28 1.21 -13.95
C ASN A 75 -7.23 -0.17 -13.28
N LEU A 76 -7.48 -0.20 -11.98
CA LEU A 76 -7.52 -1.41 -11.16
C LEU A 76 -8.97 -1.74 -10.80
N PHE A 77 -9.30 -3.01 -10.79
CA PHE A 77 -10.57 -3.52 -10.31
C PHE A 77 -10.40 -4.22 -8.95
N ARG A 78 -11.51 -4.30 -8.21
CA ARG A 78 -11.53 -5.03 -6.95
C ARG A 78 -11.24 -6.51 -7.20
N GLY A 79 -10.20 -7.03 -6.53
CA GLY A 79 -9.74 -8.40 -6.70
C GLY A 79 -8.54 -8.54 -7.64
N ASP A 80 -8.11 -7.47 -8.31
CA ASP A 80 -6.92 -7.52 -9.16
C ASP A 80 -5.65 -7.72 -8.35
N ASN A 81 -4.68 -8.39 -9.00
CA ASN A 81 -3.35 -8.54 -8.45
C ASN A 81 -2.50 -7.31 -8.76
N VAL A 82 -1.81 -6.81 -7.76
CA VAL A 82 -0.91 -5.67 -7.89
C VAL A 82 0.46 -5.98 -7.34
N LEU A 83 1.47 -5.50 -8.05
CA LEU A 83 2.85 -5.52 -7.62
C LEU A 83 3.16 -4.24 -6.84
N ILE A 84 3.54 -4.39 -5.59
CA ILE A 84 3.92 -3.29 -4.72
C ILE A 84 5.43 -3.27 -4.59
N LYS A 85 6.03 -2.12 -4.87
CA LYS A 85 7.48 -1.92 -4.72
C LYS A 85 7.76 -1.06 -3.49
N GLY A 86 8.50 -1.64 -2.56
CA GLY A 86 8.92 -1.00 -1.32
C GLY A 86 10.34 -0.44 -1.38
N LYS A 87 11.02 -0.46 -0.23
CA LYS A 87 12.42 -0.05 -0.07
C LYS A 87 13.38 -1.20 -0.37
N LYS A 88 14.65 -0.86 -0.60
CA LYS A 88 15.75 -1.83 -0.84
C LYS A 88 15.44 -2.86 -1.95
N ARG A 89 14.70 -2.44 -2.99
CA ARG A 89 14.28 -3.30 -4.13
C ARG A 89 13.47 -4.53 -3.69
N LYS A 90 12.74 -4.43 -2.57
CA LYS A 90 11.78 -5.45 -2.16
C LYS A 90 10.44 -5.12 -2.78
N ASP A 91 9.79 -6.12 -3.30
CA ASP A 91 8.47 -6.06 -3.91
C ASP A 91 7.66 -7.27 -3.46
N THR A 92 6.37 -7.20 -3.54
CA THR A 92 5.44 -8.30 -3.26
C THR A 92 4.16 -8.13 -4.06
N VAL A 93 3.40 -9.20 -4.22
CA VAL A 93 2.13 -9.19 -4.94
C VAL A 93 0.99 -9.32 -3.93
N CYS A 94 -0.01 -8.47 -4.06
CA CYS A 94 -1.20 -8.47 -3.21
C CYS A 94 -2.47 -8.28 -4.04
N ILE A 95 -3.61 -8.59 -3.45
CA ILE A 95 -4.94 -8.37 -4.01
C ILE A 95 -5.45 -6.99 -3.57
N VAL A 96 -6.03 -6.24 -4.48
CA VAL A 96 -6.62 -4.93 -4.18
C VAL A 96 -8.06 -5.06 -3.71
N LEU A 97 -8.38 -4.39 -2.61
CA LEU A 97 -9.75 -4.14 -2.18
C LEU A 97 -10.03 -2.65 -2.11
N ALA A 98 -11.26 -2.27 -2.41
CA ALA A 98 -11.72 -0.89 -2.26
C ALA A 98 -12.02 -0.58 -0.79
N ASP A 99 -11.65 0.64 -0.37
CA ASP A 99 -11.97 1.18 0.95
C ASP A 99 -12.41 2.64 0.79
N ASP A 100 -13.68 2.90 1.05
CA ASP A 100 -14.30 4.22 0.84
C ASP A 100 -13.86 5.26 1.88
N ASN A 101 -13.27 4.83 3.00
CA ASN A 101 -12.81 5.70 4.07
C ASN A 101 -11.31 6.04 3.98
N LEU A 102 -10.68 5.81 2.83
CA LEU A 102 -9.26 6.01 2.62
C LEU A 102 -9.00 7.20 1.70
N ASP A 103 -8.02 8.04 2.06
CA ASP A 103 -7.55 9.12 1.21
C ASP A 103 -6.92 8.58 -0.09
N ASP A 104 -7.12 9.28 -1.22
CA ASP A 104 -6.59 8.90 -2.54
C ASP A 104 -5.06 8.81 -2.61
N GLN A 105 -4.36 9.42 -1.69
CA GLN A 105 -2.89 9.40 -1.64
C GLN A 105 -2.31 8.33 -0.73
N LYS A 106 -3.16 7.53 -0.08
CA LYS A 106 -2.76 6.52 0.89
C LYS A 106 -3.08 5.10 0.41
N VAL A 107 -2.36 4.15 0.97
CA VAL A 107 -2.59 2.70 0.81
C VAL A 107 -2.51 2.05 2.18
N ARG A 108 -3.46 1.19 2.50
CA ARG A 108 -3.43 0.41 3.74
C ARG A 108 -2.73 -0.91 3.52
N LEU A 109 -1.69 -1.13 4.31
CA LEU A 109 -0.89 -2.35 4.28
C LEU A 109 -0.84 -3.01 5.66
N ASN A 110 -0.99 -4.33 5.70
CA ASN A 110 -0.80 -5.11 6.92
C ASN A 110 0.66 -5.05 7.40
N LYS A 111 0.89 -5.26 8.69
CA LYS A 111 2.19 -5.29 9.33
C LYS A 111 3.15 -6.28 8.65
N VAL A 112 2.68 -7.45 8.25
CA VAL A 112 3.49 -8.46 7.56
C VAL A 112 3.92 -8.01 6.17
N VAL A 113 2.99 -7.46 5.37
CA VAL A 113 3.29 -6.88 4.05
C VAL A 113 4.29 -5.74 4.16
N ARG A 114 4.14 -4.86 5.16
CA ARG A 114 5.11 -3.78 5.43
C ARG A 114 6.51 -4.34 5.76
N LYS A 115 6.59 -5.44 6.51
CA LYS A 115 7.83 -6.13 6.84
C LYS A 115 8.50 -6.68 5.58
N ASN A 116 7.74 -7.35 4.70
CA ASN A 116 8.23 -7.87 3.42
C ASN A 116 8.79 -6.76 2.52
N LEU A 117 8.10 -5.63 2.43
CA LEU A 117 8.49 -4.47 1.64
C LEU A 117 9.58 -3.60 2.30
N ARG A 118 9.95 -3.87 3.54
CA ARG A 118 10.85 -3.07 4.37
C ARG A 118 10.44 -1.59 4.47
N VAL A 119 9.14 -1.35 4.64
CA VAL A 119 8.53 -0.02 4.77
C VAL A 119 7.90 0.18 6.14
N ARG A 120 7.85 1.42 6.57
CA ARG A 120 7.19 1.86 7.80
C ARG A 120 5.93 2.67 7.48
N LEU A 121 5.11 2.92 8.48
CA LEU A 121 3.98 3.86 8.36
C LEU A 121 4.48 5.24 7.94
N GLY A 122 3.77 5.88 7.00
CA GLY A 122 4.17 7.15 6.41
C GLY A 122 5.20 7.07 5.27
N ASP A 123 5.77 5.91 4.99
CA ASP A 123 6.65 5.71 3.85
C ASP A 123 5.88 5.70 2.53
N ILE A 124 6.60 5.90 1.43
CA ILE A 124 6.02 5.91 0.09
C ILE A 124 6.35 4.59 -0.60
N VAL A 125 5.32 3.93 -1.11
CA VAL A 125 5.40 2.73 -1.95
C VAL A 125 4.88 3.03 -3.35
N SER A 126 5.26 2.19 -4.32
CA SER A 126 4.76 2.28 -5.69
C SER A 126 3.90 1.06 -6.00
N VAL A 127 2.68 1.30 -6.46
CA VAL A 127 1.70 0.28 -6.82
C VAL A 127 1.60 0.18 -8.34
N HIS A 128 1.69 -1.03 -8.87
CA HIS A 128 1.59 -1.31 -10.30
C HIS A 128 0.61 -2.45 -10.55
N ALA A 129 -0.21 -2.34 -11.58
CA ALA A 129 -1.05 -3.46 -12.01
C ALA A 129 -0.18 -4.66 -12.40
N CYS A 130 -0.57 -5.85 -11.97
CA CYS A 130 0.08 -7.12 -12.32
C CYS A 130 -0.99 -8.07 -12.87
N GLY A 131 -1.23 -8.01 -14.20
CA GLY A 131 -2.34 -8.74 -14.82
C GLY A 131 -2.13 -10.25 -14.93
N ASP A 132 -0.90 -10.69 -15.16
CA ASP A 132 -0.61 -12.10 -15.49
C ASP A 132 0.25 -12.77 -14.41
N VAL A 133 -0.38 -13.09 -13.27
CA VAL A 133 0.26 -13.93 -12.26
C VAL A 133 -0.13 -15.38 -12.52
N PRO A 134 0.83 -16.29 -12.80
CA PRO A 134 0.53 -17.69 -13.06
C PRO A 134 0.06 -18.42 -11.79
N TYR A 135 -0.74 -19.46 -11.97
CA TYR A 135 -1.07 -20.38 -10.88
C TYR A 135 0.15 -21.21 -10.49
N GLY A 136 0.38 -21.33 -9.19
CA GLY A 136 1.48 -22.11 -8.62
C GLY A 136 1.27 -23.61 -8.82
N LYS A 137 2.33 -24.30 -9.24
CA LYS A 137 2.35 -25.76 -9.25
C LYS A 137 2.86 -26.30 -7.92
N ARG A 138 3.95 -25.71 -7.43
CA ARG A 138 4.58 -26.05 -6.15
C ARG A 138 4.97 -24.81 -5.39
N ILE A 139 4.80 -24.85 -4.08
CA ILE A 139 5.27 -23.81 -3.16
C ILE A 139 6.01 -24.50 -2.02
N HIS A 140 7.22 -24.02 -1.74
CA HIS A 140 7.98 -24.46 -0.59
C HIS A 140 7.94 -23.42 0.51
N VAL A 141 7.41 -23.82 1.65
CA VAL A 141 7.15 -22.93 2.78
C VAL A 141 7.81 -23.52 4.02
N LEU A 142 8.59 -22.72 4.74
CA LEU A 142 9.22 -23.13 6.00
C LEU A 142 8.76 -22.21 7.14
N PRO A 143 8.55 -22.76 8.33
CA PRO A 143 8.24 -21.97 9.52
C PRO A 143 9.48 -21.23 10.03
N LEU A 144 9.26 -20.12 10.74
CA LEU A 144 10.30 -19.43 11.49
C LEU A 144 10.54 -20.09 12.85
N ASP A 145 11.80 -20.30 13.20
CA ASP A 145 12.25 -21.03 14.38
C ASP A 145 11.64 -20.49 15.69
N ASP A 146 11.66 -19.19 15.87
CA ASP A 146 11.13 -18.51 17.06
C ASP A 146 9.60 -18.65 17.25
N THR A 147 8.86 -18.93 16.17
CA THR A 147 7.38 -19.04 16.24
C THR A 147 6.88 -20.45 16.48
N ILE A 148 7.71 -21.47 16.27
CA ILE A 148 7.32 -22.88 16.43
C ILE A 148 7.72 -23.49 17.76
N GLU A 149 8.49 -22.78 18.58
CA GLU A 149 8.88 -23.28 19.91
C GLU A 149 7.66 -23.68 20.74
N GLY A 150 7.65 -24.93 21.20
CA GLY A 150 6.56 -25.52 22.01
C GLY A 150 5.32 -25.94 21.22
N ILE A 151 5.33 -25.86 19.90
CA ILE A 151 4.26 -26.40 19.06
C ILE A 151 4.61 -27.84 18.67
N THR A 152 3.74 -28.78 19.09
CA THR A 152 3.84 -30.19 18.72
C THR A 152 2.70 -30.53 17.79
N GLY A 153 2.99 -31.20 16.67
CA GLY A 153 1.98 -31.63 15.71
C GLY A 153 2.31 -31.28 14.26
N ASN A 154 1.38 -31.62 13.37
CA ASN A 154 1.54 -31.35 11.94
C ASN A 154 1.18 -29.89 11.61
N LEU A 155 2.21 -29.09 11.36
CA LEU A 155 2.05 -27.67 11.01
C LEU A 155 1.25 -27.47 9.71
N PHE A 156 1.38 -28.40 8.78
CA PHE A 156 0.67 -28.31 7.50
C PHE A 156 -0.85 -28.42 7.71
N GLU A 157 -1.32 -29.44 8.42
CA GLU A 157 -2.77 -29.65 8.61
C GLU A 157 -3.41 -28.58 9.50
N THR A 158 -2.67 -28.12 10.53
CA THR A 158 -3.22 -27.18 11.50
C THR A 158 -3.22 -25.74 11.02
N TYR A 159 -2.21 -25.34 10.25
CA TYR A 159 -1.97 -23.93 9.87
C TYR A 159 -2.07 -23.69 8.36
N LEU A 160 -1.31 -24.43 7.55
CA LEU A 160 -1.19 -24.15 6.12
C LEU A 160 -2.43 -24.55 5.33
N LYS A 161 -2.97 -25.72 5.61
CA LYS A 161 -4.17 -26.23 4.93
C LYS A 161 -5.37 -25.26 5.05
N PRO A 162 -5.80 -24.84 6.26
CA PRO A 162 -6.90 -23.90 6.38
C PRO A 162 -6.57 -22.49 5.83
N TYR A 163 -5.31 -22.09 5.83
CA TYR A 163 -4.90 -20.79 5.30
C TYR A 163 -4.99 -20.69 3.76
N PHE A 164 -4.67 -21.77 3.07
CA PHE A 164 -4.71 -21.82 1.61
C PHE A 164 -5.99 -22.46 1.05
N LEU A 165 -6.82 -23.07 1.91
CA LEU A 165 -8.05 -23.72 1.47
C LEU A 165 -9.01 -22.69 0.85
N GLU A 166 -9.38 -22.92 -0.41
CA GLU A 166 -10.31 -22.08 -1.18
C GLU A 166 -9.92 -20.60 -1.33
N ALA A 167 -8.70 -20.26 -0.95
CA ALA A 167 -8.18 -18.90 -1.03
C ALA A 167 -7.13 -18.80 -2.14
N TYR A 168 -7.44 -18.03 -3.17
CA TYR A 168 -6.48 -17.73 -4.26
C TYR A 168 -5.51 -16.64 -3.80
N ARG A 169 -4.50 -17.03 -3.01
CA ARG A 169 -3.55 -16.10 -2.41
C ARG A 169 -2.32 -15.90 -3.28
N PRO A 170 -1.95 -14.67 -3.63
CA PRO A 170 -0.67 -14.41 -4.27
C PRO A 170 0.45 -14.65 -3.27
N CYS A 171 1.50 -15.34 -3.72
CA CYS A 171 2.69 -15.67 -2.97
C CYS A 171 3.93 -15.35 -3.79
N ARG A 172 4.96 -14.84 -3.14
CA ARG A 172 6.26 -14.58 -3.75
C ARG A 172 7.37 -15.29 -2.97
N ALA A 173 8.40 -15.73 -3.69
CA ALA A 173 9.59 -16.28 -3.06
C ALA A 173 10.30 -15.24 -2.18
N GLY A 174 10.56 -15.59 -0.94
CA GLY A 174 11.19 -14.74 0.07
C GLY A 174 10.22 -13.96 0.95
N ASP A 175 8.90 -13.99 0.70
CA ASP A 175 7.92 -13.31 1.52
C ASP A 175 7.60 -14.08 2.80
N LEU A 176 7.29 -13.32 3.85
CA LEU A 176 6.78 -13.83 5.12
C LEU A 176 5.26 -13.70 5.13
N PHE A 177 4.59 -14.64 5.75
CA PHE A 177 3.17 -14.53 6.07
C PHE A 177 2.87 -15.11 7.45
N LEU A 178 1.88 -14.52 8.12
CA LEU A 178 1.47 -14.91 9.45
C LEU A 178 0.17 -15.70 9.36
N VAL A 179 0.15 -16.89 9.89
CA VAL A 179 -1.05 -17.72 10.00
C VAL A 179 -1.52 -17.74 11.44
N ARG A 180 -2.77 -17.34 11.63
CA ARG A 180 -3.47 -17.46 12.91
C ARG A 180 -4.28 -18.74 12.89
N GLY A 181 -3.78 -19.73 13.58
CA GLY A 181 -4.44 -21.03 13.72
C GLY A 181 -3.98 -21.70 15.00
N GLY A 182 -4.71 -22.71 15.46
CA GLY A 182 -4.38 -23.44 16.68
C GLY A 182 -4.26 -22.54 17.91
N PHE A 183 -3.21 -22.73 18.69
CA PHE A 183 -2.99 -22.03 19.97
C PHE A 183 -2.20 -20.73 19.85
N ARG A 184 -1.35 -20.59 18.82
CA ARG A 184 -0.46 -19.45 18.64
C ARG A 184 -0.36 -19.09 17.14
N PRO A 185 -0.18 -17.81 16.81
CA PRO A 185 0.13 -17.43 15.45
C PRO A 185 1.54 -17.90 15.06
N VAL A 186 1.69 -18.46 13.87
CA VAL A 186 2.97 -18.93 13.32
C VAL A 186 3.32 -18.12 12.08
N GLU A 187 4.56 -17.63 12.03
CA GLU A 187 5.09 -16.97 10.84
C GLU A 187 5.77 -18.01 9.95
N PHE A 188 5.47 -17.96 8.66
CA PHE A 188 6.06 -18.81 7.65
C PHE A 188 6.81 -17.96 6.62
N LYS A 189 7.87 -18.52 6.07
CA LYS A 189 8.62 -17.93 4.94
C LYS A 189 8.42 -18.77 3.70
N VAL A 190 8.08 -18.13 2.59
CA VAL A 190 8.07 -18.76 1.27
C VAL A 190 9.51 -18.86 0.78
N VAL A 191 10.04 -20.05 0.70
CA VAL A 191 11.43 -20.29 0.24
C VAL A 191 11.51 -20.32 -1.26
N GLY A 192 10.53 -20.96 -1.90
CA GLY A 192 10.50 -21.06 -3.34
C GLY A 192 9.08 -21.25 -3.87
N VAL A 193 8.88 -20.82 -5.10
CA VAL A 193 7.63 -20.97 -5.84
C VAL A 193 7.92 -21.44 -7.27
N ASP A 194 7.02 -22.21 -7.85
CA ASP A 194 7.11 -22.73 -9.20
C ASP A 194 5.73 -22.61 -9.90
N PRO A 195 5.64 -21.97 -11.08
CA PRO A 195 6.68 -21.40 -11.93
C PRO A 195 6.99 -19.92 -11.60
N GLY A 196 8.26 -19.53 -11.62
CA GLY A 196 8.69 -18.13 -11.56
C GLY A 196 8.92 -17.56 -10.17
N GLU A 197 8.79 -16.25 -10.03
CA GLU A 197 9.05 -15.51 -8.76
C GLU A 197 7.78 -15.29 -7.94
N PHE A 198 6.63 -15.15 -8.58
CA PHE A 198 5.31 -14.97 -7.95
C PHE A 198 4.29 -15.87 -8.59
N VAL A 199 3.42 -16.40 -7.75
CA VAL A 199 2.34 -17.31 -8.17
C VAL A 199 1.08 -17.03 -7.37
N ILE A 200 -0.07 -17.43 -7.91
CA ILE A 200 -1.31 -17.53 -7.15
C ILE A 200 -1.43 -18.96 -6.64
N CYS A 201 -1.52 -19.10 -5.34
CA CYS A 201 -1.78 -20.38 -4.70
C CYS A 201 -3.23 -20.79 -4.96
N ALA A 202 -3.43 -21.88 -5.70
CA ALA A 202 -4.74 -22.44 -6.02
C ALA A 202 -4.93 -23.77 -5.27
N PRO A 203 -6.15 -24.36 -5.23
CA PRO A 203 -6.39 -25.65 -4.58
C PRO A 203 -5.54 -26.81 -5.13
N ASP A 204 -5.13 -26.70 -6.41
CA ASP A 204 -4.29 -27.72 -7.08
C ASP A 204 -2.79 -27.53 -6.80
N THR A 205 -2.41 -26.47 -6.09
CA THR A 205 -1.00 -26.17 -5.77
C THR A 205 -0.50 -27.13 -4.70
N VAL A 206 0.64 -27.79 -4.97
CA VAL A 206 1.30 -28.65 -3.98
C VAL A 206 2.16 -27.80 -3.05
N ILE A 207 1.83 -27.85 -1.75
CA ILE A 207 2.54 -27.10 -0.73
C ILE A 207 3.49 -28.05 0.01
N HIS A 208 4.78 -27.77 -0.04
CA HIS A 208 5.80 -28.49 0.70
C HIS A 208 6.17 -27.69 1.95
N CYS A 209 6.11 -28.33 3.10
CA CYS A 209 6.46 -27.74 4.42
C CYS A 209 7.51 -28.60 5.13
N GLU A 210 8.41 -29.26 4.37
CA GLU A 210 9.44 -30.11 4.92
C GLU A 210 10.78 -29.40 4.88
N GLY A 211 11.49 -29.38 6.01
CA GLY A 211 12.81 -28.78 6.12
C GLY A 211 13.08 -28.22 7.50
N GLU A 212 14.30 -27.74 7.69
CA GLU A 212 14.68 -27.08 8.94
C GLU A 212 14.03 -25.68 9.04
N PRO A 213 13.60 -25.26 10.26
CA PRO A 213 13.07 -23.93 10.47
C PRO A 213 14.06 -22.84 10.06
N VAL A 214 13.54 -21.74 9.52
CA VAL A 214 14.37 -20.61 9.10
C VAL A 214 14.56 -19.65 10.25
N LYS A 215 15.82 -19.25 10.50
CA LYS A 215 16.15 -18.19 11.46
C LYS A 215 15.80 -16.82 10.90
N ARG A 216 15.43 -15.87 11.77
CA ARG A 216 15.18 -14.48 11.35
C ARG A 216 16.46 -13.82 10.87
N GLU A 217 16.43 -13.27 9.68
CA GLU A 217 17.56 -12.50 9.12
C GLU A 217 17.85 -11.19 9.90
N ASP A 218 16.87 -10.70 10.66
CA ASP A 218 16.99 -9.43 11.39
C ASP A 218 17.75 -9.58 12.74
N GLU A 219 17.80 -10.77 13.31
CA GLU A 219 18.50 -11.03 14.58
C GLU A 219 20.04 -11.12 14.41
N GLU A 220 20.49 -11.59 13.24
CA GLU A 220 21.93 -11.69 12.97
C GLU A 220 22.65 -10.33 12.83
N LYS A 221 21.91 -9.22 12.68
CA LYS A 221 22.50 -7.89 12.45
C LYS A 221 22.42 -6.94 13.63
N LEU A 222 21.71 -7.29 14.68
CA LEU A 222 21.60 -6.44 15.88
C LEU A 222 22.75 -6.65 16.86
N ASP A 223 23.37 -7.82 16.82
CA ASP A 223 24.46 -8.17 17.75
C ASP A 223 25.80 -7.50 17.41
N ASP A 224 25.96 -7.00 16.19
CA ASP A 224 27.22 -6.40 15.71
C ASP A 224 27.28 -4.87 15.80
N VAL A 225 26.21 -4.19 16.21
CA VAL A 225 26.21 -2.72 16.30
C VAL A 225 26.68 -2.26 17.67
N GLY A 226 27.97 -1.91 17.76
CA GLY A 226 28.58 -1.34 18.95
C GLY A 226 28.46 0.18 19.03
N TYR A 227 28.76 0.74 20.18
CA TYR A 227 28.87 2.18 20.39
C TYR A 227 29.90 2.85 19.48
N ASP A 228 30.89 2.06 19.01
CA ASP A 228 31.96 2.53 18.13
C ASP A 228 31.52 2.80 16.69
N ASP A 229 30.39 2.21 16.29
CA ASP A 229 29.80 2.40 14.96
C ASP A 229 29.04 3.74 14.82
N ILE A 230 28.79 4.42 15.93
CA ILE A 230 28.11 5.71 15.96
C ILE A 230 29.11 6.84 15.73
N GLY A 231 29.21 7.27 14.47
CA GLY A 231 30.06 8.38 14.09
C GLY A 231 29.53 9.76 14.50
N GLY A 232 30.43 10.67 14.87
CA GLY A 232 30.14 12.11 14.99
C GLY A 232 29.63 12.60 16.36
N CYS A 233 29.13 11.75 17.25
CA CYS A 233 28.49 12.14 18.52
C CYS A 233 29.29 11.79 19.79
N LYS A 234 30.63 11.78 19.73
CA LYS A 234 31.48 11.27 20.84
C LYS A 234 31.18 11.90 22.21
N LYS A 235 30.90 13.21 22.30
CA LYS A 235 30.54 13.88 23.57
C LYS A 235 29.21 13.41 24.15
N ALA A 236 28.19 13.33 23.29
CA ALA A 236 26.86 12.87 23.72
C ALA A 236 26.87 11.39 24.12
N MET A 237 27.63 10.57 23.41
CA MET A 237 27.81 9.15 23.72
C MET A 237 28.54 8.94 25.06
N GLY A 238 29.57 9.76 25.36
CA GLY A 238 30.23 9.74 26.68
C GLY A 238 29.28 10.06 27.82
N GLN A 239 28.42 11.08 27.65
CA GLN A 239 27.40 11.44 28.65
C GLN A 239 26.34 10.35 28.85
N ILE A 240 25.88 9.72 27.75
CA ILE A 240 24.90 8.63 27.83
C ILE A 240 25.49 7.41 28.53
N ARG A 241 26.75 7.04 28.21
CA ARG A 241 27.46 5.94 28.88
C ARG A 241 27.62 6.20 30.38
N GLU A 242 28.01 7.40 30.76
CA GLU A 242 28.16 7.81 32.15
C GLU A 242 26.81 7.77 32.91
N MET A 243 25.71 8.08 32.26
CA MET A 243 24.36 7.98 32.86
C MET A 243 23.83 6.54 32.96
N ILE A 244 24.33 5.62 32.15
CA ILE A 244 23.89 4.21 32.17
C ILE A 244 24.71 3.40 33.19
N GLU A 245 25.98 3.76 33.37
CA GLU A 245 26.90 3.09 34.30
C GLU A 245 26.73 3.53 35.79
N LEU A 246 25.92 4.58 36.05
CA LEU A 246 25.51 5.04 37.37
C LEU A 246 24.26 4.32 37.88
#